data_f4d6708d86997e8e0ca53069aa2066dc
#
_entry.id   f4d6708d86997e8e0ca53069aa2066dc
#
_cell.length_a   1.000
_cell.length_b   1.000
_cell.length_c   1.000
_cell.angle_alpha   90.00
_cell.angle_beta   90.00
_cell.angle_gamma   90.00
#
_symmetry.space_group_name_H-M   'P 1'
#
loop_
_entity.id
_entity.type
_entity.pdbx_description
1 polymer ?
#
loop_
_entity_poly.entity_id
_entity_poly.type
_entity_poly.pdbx_seq_one_letter_code
_entity_poly.pdbx_strand_id
1 'polypeptide(L)'
;MSDNNNQNLAHYNDQYSYDIEYKYKTNTRYQRYLVELLEKEMDHMPNSVLDVGCGQGLNTVKFADDWPNAKIVGVDLSDIGIEYANTHYGSRKNVSFICGDVSNMLDDEEKFDLVTAFELLEHIEDWEKVAKVMTKISNRYIMISVPIGKMREYEKEHGHFRNYQKGELESFFEENGFRTLKTYYAGFPFWSPITRNLLNLLPVDNTSDVQVEMGLPKKIVSLLLYYSFRYFSFKNKGDQFVGLFEKI
;
A
#
# COMPACT_ATOMS: atom_id res chain seq x y z
N MET A 1 12.39 -17.98 2.78
CA MET A 1 12.46 -16.67 2.10
C MET A 1 13.70 -16.65 1.22
N SER A 2 13.66 -16.01 0.04
CA SER A 2 14.87 -15.78 -0.75
C SER A 2 15.80 -14.79 -0.03
N ASP A 3 17.10 -14.81 -0.33
CA ASP A 3 18.07 -13.86 0.27
C ASP A 3 17.66 -12.39 -0.01
N ASN A 4 17.05 -12.14 -1.14
CA ASN A 4 16.55 -10.83 -1.52
C ASN A 4 15.39 -10.35 -0.64
N ASN A 5 14.45 -11.23 -0.27
CA ASN A 5 13.36 -10.88 0.64
C ASN A 5 13.88 -10.54 2.04
N ASN A 6 14.98 -11.18 2.48
CA ASN A 6 15.62 -10.86 3.76
C ASN A 6 16.31 -9.48 3.72
N GLN A 7 16.89 -9.09 2.59
CA GLN A 7 17.49 -7.75 2.42
C GLN A 7 16.41 -6.66 2.44
N ASN A 8 15.28 -6.88 1.76
CA ASN A 8 14.15 -5.95 1.81
C ASN A 8 13.59 -5.82 3.22
N LEU A 9 13.43 -6.92 3.96
CA LEU A 9 12.97 -6.88 5.34
C LEU A 9 13.92 -6.06 6.24
N ALA A 10 15.23 -6.24 6.10
CA ALA A 10 16.23 -5.48 6.85
C ALA A 10 16.14 -3.96 6.53
N HIS A 11 15.95 -3.61 5.26
CA HIS A 11 15.77 -2.21 4.82
C HIS A 11 14.51 -1.60 5.45
N TYR A 12 13.38 -2.31 5.46
CA TYR A 12 12.13 -1.81 6.07
C TYR A 12 12.22 -1.74 7.58
N ASN A 13 12.87 -2.70 8.25
CA ASN A 13 13.09 -2.63 9.69
C ASN A 13 13.89 -1.39 10.08
N ASP A 14 14.90 -1.02 9.30
CA ASP A 14 15.63 0.24 9.51
C ASP A 14 14.71 1.46 9.34
N GLN A 15 13.91 1.50 8.28
CA GLN A 15 12.95 2.60 8.06
C GLN A 15 11.89 2.69 9.16
N TYR A 16 11.35 1.57 9.63
CA TYR A 16 10.30 1.53 10.66
C TYR A 16 10.83 1.82 12.07
N SER A 17 12.16 1.78 12.28
CA SER A 17 12.76 2.14 13.56
C SER A 17 12.60 3.63 13.92
N TYR A 18 12.19 4.45 12.95
CA TYR A 18 11.98 5.89 13.14
C TYR A 18 10.50 6.25 13.16
N ASP A 19 10.12 7.22 14.01
CA ASP A 19 8.78 7.80 14.04
C ASP A 19 8.61 8.75 12.83
N ILE A 20 8.36 8.18 11.68
CA ILE A 20 8.22 8.93 10.44
C ILE A 20 6.80 9.49 10.36
N GLU A 21 6.69 10.81 10.19
CA GLU A 21 5.41 11.45 9.91
C GLU A 21 4.89 11.13 8.49
N TYR A 22 4.76 9.82 8.15
CA TYR A 22 4.26 9.34 6.85
C TYR A 22 2.95 9.99 6.45
N LYS A 23 2.07 10.29 7.41
CA LYS A 23 0.79 10.98 7.19
C LYS A 23 0.93 12.33 6.49
N TYR A 24 2.13 12.94 6.51
CA TYR A 24 2.40 14.22 5.85
C TYR A 24 3.07 14.06 4.49
N LYS A 25 3.57 12.87 4.12
CA LYS A 25 4.18 12.65 2.80
C LYS A 25 3.14 12.81 1.70
N THR A 26 3.53 13.49 0.62
CA THR A 26 2.64 13.80 -0.53
C THR A 26 2.09 12.54 -1.19
N ASN A 27 2.95 11.56 -1.46
CA ASN A 27 2.57 10.30 -2.09
C ASN A 27 1.59 9.50 -1.22
N THR A 28 1.84 9.38 0.09
CA THR A 28 0.93 8.69 1.04
C THR A 28 -0.46 9.32 1.03
N ARG A 29 -0.55 10.67 1.04
CA ARG A 29 -1.83 11.38 0.96
C ARG A 29 -2.54 11.16 -0.37
N TYR A 30 -1.78 11.18 -1.48
CA TYR A 30 -2.35 10.99 -2.80
C TYR A 30 -2.86 9.57 -2.99
N GLN A 31 -2.11 8.59 -2.54
CA GLN A 31 -2.50 7.19 -2.55
C GLN A 31 -3.77 6.95 -1.74
N ARG A 32 -3.84 7.47 -0.50
CA ARG A 32 -5.05 7.41 0.33
C ARG A 32 -6.26 8.02 -0.37
N TYR A 33 -6.08 9.15 -1.04
CA TYR A 33 -7.16 9.75 -1.84
C TYR A 33 -7.66 8.81 -2.95
N LEU A 34 -6.76 8.09 -3.63
CA LEU A 34 -7.16 7.11 -4.65
C LEU A 34 -7.88 5.90 -4.03
N VAL A 35 -7.41 5.44 -2.87
CA VAL A 35 -8.08 4.38 -2.09
C VAL A 35 -9.50 4.81 -1.68
N GLU A 36 -9.68 6.03 -1.16
CA GLU A 36 -11.00 6.60 -0.82
C GLU A 36 -11.96 6.68 -2.03
N LEU A 37 -11.42 6.81 -3.25
CA LEU A 37 -12.25 6.74 -4.45
C LEU A 37 -12.71 5.30 -4.73
N LEU A 38 -11.87 4.29 -4.47
CA LEU A 38 -12.24 2.88 -4.64
C LEU A 38 -13.23 2.43 -3.56
N GLU A 39 -13.10 2.90 -2.34
CA GLU A 39 -14.04 2.60 -1.24
C GLU A 39 -15.48 2.98 -1.62
N LYS A 40 -15.67 4.05 -2.40
CA LYS A 40 -16.99 4.51 -2.88
C LYS A 40 -17.61 3.64 -3.98
N GLU A 41 -16.82 2.78 -4.59
CA GLU A 41 -17.28 1.84 -5.63
C GLU A 41 -17.71 0.50 -5.03
N MET A 42 -17.52 0.30 -3.71
CA MET A 42 -18.00 -0.90 -3.02
C MET A 42 -19.49 -0.77 -2.70
N ASP A 43 -20.27 -1.80 -3.03
CA ASP A 43 -21.71 -1.84 -2.75
C ASP A 43 -22.03 -1.98 -1.25
N HIS A 44 -21.10 -2.59 -0.51
CA HIS A 44 -21.25 -2.85 0.93
C HIS A 44 -19.97 -2.53 1.68
N MET A 45 -20.13 -1.95 2.87
CA MET A 45 -19.02 -1.76 3.79
C MET A 45 -18.55 -3.11 4.33
N PRO A 46 -17.23 -3.35 4.42
CA PRO A 46 -16.69 -4.59 4.96
C PRO A 46 -16.93 -4.70 6.46
N ASN A 47 -17.25 -5.90 6.95
CA ASN A 47 -17.27 -6.21 8.38
C ASN A 47 -15.91 -6.69 8.89
N SER A 48 -15.04 -7.10 7.97
CA SER A 48 -13.67 -7.54 8.27
C SER A 48 -12.70 -7.13 7.17
N VAL A 49 -11.52 -6.64 7.58
CA VAL A 49 -10.46 -6.19 6.68
C VAL A 49 -9.13 -6.80 7.09
N LEU A 50 -8.40 -7.33 6.12
CA LEU A 50 -7.00 -7.72 6.27
C LEU A 50 -6.13 -6.79 5.44
N ASP A 51 -5.21 -6.08 6.11
CA ASP A 51 -4.22 -5.20 5.48
C ASP A 51 -2.88 -5.92 5.43
N VAL A 52 -2.51 -6.42 4.25
CA VAL A 52 -1.29 -7.20 4.02
C VAL A 52 -0.13 -6.27 3.70
N GLY A 53 0.99 -6.42 4.44
CA GLY A 53 2.10 -5.48 4.38
C GLY A 53 1.77 -4.15 5.05
N CYS A 54 1.17 -4.23 6.24
CA CYS A 54 0.63 -3.05 6.93
C CYS A 54 1.72 -2.09 7.48
N GLY A 55 2.98 -2.55 7.59
CA GLY A 55 4.09 -1.78 8.15
C GLY A 55 3.75 -1.23 9.53
N GLN A 56 3.88 0.08 9.71
CA GLN A 56 3.52 0.80 10.94
C GLN A 56 2.00 0.98 11.15
N GLY A 57 1.15 0.35 10.35
CA GLY A 57 -0.30 0.29 10.57
C GLY A 57 -1.10 1.52 10.13
N LEU A 58 -0.55 2.42 9.33
CA LEU A 58 -1.23 3.68 8.97
C LEU A 58 -2.52 3.50 8.17
N ASN A 59 -2.55 2.58 7.21
CA ASN A 59 -3.75 2.27 6.44
C ASN A 59 -4.72 1.43 7.26
N THR A 60 -4.20 0.47 8.02
CA THR A 60 -4.98 -0.35 8.96
C THR A 60 -5.80 0.52 9.92
N VAL A 61 -5.15 1.53 10.51
CA VAL A 61 -5.83 2.47 11.43
C VAL A 61 -6.84 3.35 10.72
N LYS A 62 -6.56 3.79 9.50
CA LYS A 62 -7.54 4.53 8.70
C LYS A 62 -8.81 3.72 8.49
N PHE A 63 -8.69 2.45 8.12
CA PHE A 63 -9.86 1.58 7.97
C PHE A 63 -10.63 1.42 9.28
N ALA A 64 -9.93 1.35 10.41
CA ALA A 64 -10.57 1.27 11.71
C ALA A 64 -11.34 2.54 12.08
N ASP A 65 -10.87 3.71 11.65
CA ASP A 65 -11.57 4.98 11.83
C ASP A 65 -12.78 5.10 10.89
N ASP A 66 -12.63 4.66 9.63
CA ASP A 66 -13.68 4.73 8.61
C ASP A 66 -14.80 3.70 8.87
N TRP A 67 -14.44 2.53 9.43
CA TRP A 67 -15.37 1.42 9.69
C TRP A 67 -15.27 0.94 11.16
N PRO A 68 -15.78 1.72 12.12
CA PRO A 68 -15.57 1.47 13.56
C PRO A 68 -16.19 0.16 14.07
N ASN A 69 -17.10 -0.44 13.33
CA ASN A 69 -17.72 -1.72 13.66
C ASN A 69 -17.05 -2.92 12.95
N ALA A 70 -16.13 -2.69 12.03
CA ALA A 70 -15.42 -3.74 11.33
C ALA A 70 -14.24 -4.27 12.17
N LYS A 71 -13.95 -5.56 12.03
CA LYS A 71 -12.69 -6.16 12.52
C LYS A 71 -11.58 -5.84 11.54
N ILE A 72 -10.53 -5.14 11.98
CA ILE A 72 -9.40 -4.76 11.15
C ILE A 72 -8.15 -5.47 11.65
N VAL A 73 -7.47 -6.17 10.75
CA VAL A 73 -6.22 -6.90 11.03
C VAL A 73 -5.15 -6.40 10.10
N GLY A 74 -4.02 -5.95 10.63
CA GLY A 74 -2.80 -5.68 9.88
C GLY A 74 -1.82 -6.83 10.03
N VAL A 75 -1.21 -7.28 8.94
CA VAL A 75 -0.15 -8.30 8.95
C VAL A 75 1.07 -7.78 8.23
N ASP A 76 2.26 -7.94 8.83
CA ASP A 76 3.55 -7.56 8.23
C ASP A 76 4.65 -8.50 8.71
N LEU A 77 5.69 -8.68 7.90
CA LEU A 77 6.88 -9.45 8.27
C LEU A 77 7.81 -8.70 9.22
N SER A 78 7.71 -7.36 9.26
CA SER A 78 8.54 -6.50 10.11
C SER A 78 8.04 -6.52 11.55
N ASP A 79 8.84 -7.09 12.43
CA ASP A 79 8.60 -7.06 13.87
C ASP A 79 8.65 -5.63 14.42
N ILE A 80 9.56 -4.79 13.93
CA ILE A 80 9.69 -3.37 14.28
C ILE A 80 8.45 -2.57 13.87
N GLY A 81 7.97 -2.79 12.63
CA GLY A 81 6.73 -2.15 12.14
C GLY A 81 5.52 -2.54 12.99
N ILE A 82 5.38 -3.82 13.32
CA ILE A 82 4.29 -4.34 14.15
C ILE A 82 4.39 -3.87 15.61
N GLU A 83 5.59 -3.80 16.18
CA GLU A 83 5.80 -3.23 17.52
C GLU A 83 5.38 -1.77 17.58
N TYR A 84 5.76 -0.98 16.58
CA TYR A 84 5.32 0.41 16.43
C TYR A 84 3.79 0.48 16.35
N ALA A 85 3.16 -0.30 15.46
CA ALA A 85 1.73 -0.30 15.25
C ALA A 85 0.96 -0.67 16.54
N ASN A 86 1.41 -1.70 17.25
CA ASN A 86 0.82 -2.10 18.54
C ASN A 86 0.97 -1.01 19.60
N THR A 87 2.14 -0.38 19.71
CA THR A 87 2.41 0.67 20.70
C THR A 87 1.49 1.88 20.49
N HIS A 88 1.30 2.31 19.24
CA HIS A 88 0.56 3.53 18.93
C HIS A 88 -0.95 3.30 18.74
N TYR A 89 -1.36 2.11 18.31
CA TYR A 89 -2.72 1.84 17.87
C TYR A 89 -3.39 0.62 18.49
N GLY A 90 -2.63 -0.25 19.17
CA GLY A 90 -3.12 -1.51 19.72
C GLY A 90 -4.17 -1.35 20.84
N SER A 91 -4.39 -0.14 21.37
CA SER A 91 -5.47 0.15 22.31
C SER A 91 -6.87 0.25 21.67
N ARG A 92 -6.96 0.30 20.34
CA ARG A 92 -8.22 0.36 19.61
C ARG A 92 -8.92 -1.00 19.66
N LYS A 93 -10.23 -1.01 19.94
CA LYS A 93 -10.99 -2.26 20.16
C LYS A 93 -11.17 -3.10 18.89
N ASN A 94 -11.14 -2.46 17.72
CA ASN A 94 -11.42 -3.08 16.42
C ASN A 94 -10.17 -3.31 15.56
N VAL A 95 -8.97 -3.10 16.12
CA VAL A 95 -7.68 -3.28 15.41
C VAL A 95 -6.83 -4.32 16.11
N SER A 96 -6.15 -5.14 15.31
CA SER A 96 -5.07 -6.01 15.77
C SER A 96 -3.95 -6.06 14.74
N PHE A 97 -2.72 -6.33 15.19
CA PHE A 97 -1.55 -6.42 14.33
C PHE A 97 -0.82 -7.74 14.57
N ILE A 98 -0.43 -8.41 13.48
CA ILE A 98 0.21 -9.73 13.48
C ILE A 98 1.56 -9.63 12.79
N CYS A 99 2.63 -10.02 13.47
CA CYS A 99 3.93 -10.18 12.86
C CYS A 99 4.01 -11.58 12.22
N GLY A 100 4.11 -11.65 10.89
CA GLY A 100 4.19 -12.94 10.21
C GLY A 100 3.93 -12.88 8.70
N ASP A 101 4.15 -14.03 8.07
CA ASP A 101 3.83 -14.22 6.66
C ASP A 101 2.33 -14.45 6.50
N VAL A 102 1.70 -13.69 5.61
CA VAL A 102 0.27 -13.83 5.30
C VAL A 102 -0.11 -15.26 4.83
N SER A 103 0.84 -16.00 4.29
CA SER A 103 0.62 -17.40 3.88
C SER A 103 0.25 -18.32 5.05
N ASN A 104 0.69 -17.98 6.27
CA ASN A 104 0.35 -18.75 7.47
C ASN A 104 -1.13 -18.61 7.86
N MET A 105 -1.79 -17.57 7.38
CA MET A 105 -3.23 -17.34 7.63
C MET A 105 -4.13 -18.23 6.77
N LEU A 106 -3.58 -18.99 5.81
CA LEU A 106 -4.35 -19.96 5.03
C LEU A 106 -4.82 -21.15 5.86
N ASP A 107 -4.09 -21.49 6.92
CA ASP A 107 -4.42 -22.60 7.83
C ASP A 107 -5.58 -22.22 8.78
N ASP A 108 -5.79 -20.91 8.99
CA ASP A 108 -6.94 -20.39 9.71
C ASP A 108 -8.12 -20.35 8.73
N GLU A 109 -9.27 -20.92 9.11
CA GLU A 109 -10.49 -20.86 8.29
C GLU A 109 -11.07 -19.43 8.15
N GLU A 110 -10.41 -18.46 8.80
CA GLU A 110 -10.86 -17.08 8.79
C GLU A 110 -10.71 -16.43 7.42
N LYS A 111 -11.79 -15.79 6.96
CA LYS A 111 -11.85 -15.02 5.72
C LYS A 111 -12.19 -13.57 6.03
N PHE A 112 -11.79 -12.68 5.13
CA PHE A 112 -12.03 -11.24 5.27
C PHE A 112 -12.87 -10.71 4.10
N ASP A 113 -13.79 -9.80 4.40
CA ASP A 113 -14.64 -9.19 3.38
C ASP A 113 -13.82 -8.32 2.42
N LEU A 114 -12.75 -7.68 2.93
CA LEU A 114 -11.79 -6.91 2.15
C LEU A 114 -10.37 -7.33 2.52
N VAL A 115 -9.56 -7.62 1.51
CA VAL A 115 -8.10 -7.85 1.65
C VAL A 115 -7.37 -6.77 0.88
N THR A 116 -6.45 -6.07 1.53
CA THR A 116 -5.69 -4.97 0.92
C THR A 116 -4.20 -5.25 0.86
N ALA A 117 -3.53 -4.71 -0.15
CA ALA A 117 -2.06 -4.65 -0.23
C ALA A 117 -1.66 -3.35 -0.94
N PHE A 118 -1.04 -2.43 -0.22
CA PHE A 118 -0.68 -1.12 -0.76
C PHE A 118 0.83 -0.94 -0.79
N GLU A 119 1.39 -0.71 -1.97
CA GLU A 119 2.83 -0.58 -2.22
C GLU A 119 3.61 -1.74 -1.58
N LEU A 120 3.12 -2.95 -1.81
CA LEU A 120 3.70 -4.17 -1.26
C LEU A 120 4.19 -5.12 -2.35
N LEU A 121 3.35 -5.41 -3.34
CA LEU A 121 3.59 -6.52 -4.28
C LEU A 121 4.83 -6.29 -5.15
N GLU A 122 5.21 -5.05 -5.43
CA GLU A 122 6.43 -4.69 -6.14
C GLU A 122 7.71 -5.06 -5.39
N HIS A 123 7.62 -5.23 -4.07
CA HIS A 123 8.73 -5.60 -3.18
C HIS A 123 8.85 -7.11 -2.97
N ILE A 124 8.00 -7.90 -3.61
CA ILE A 124 7.97 -9.36 -3.48
C ILE A 124 8.38 -9.99 -4.81
N GLU A 125 9.43 -10.80 -4.78
CA GLU A 125 9.94 -11.48 -5.98
C GLU A 125 8.88 -12.42 -6.57
N ASP A 126 8.25 -13.27 -5.74
CA ASP A 126 7.13 -14.17 -6.09
C ASP A 126 5.79 -13.57 -5.66
N TRP A 127 5.48 -12.38 -6.21
CA TRP A 127 4.28 -11.64 -5.87
C TRP A 127 2.98 -12.40 -6.18
N GLU A 128 2.96 -13.22 -7.23
CA GLU A 128 1.79 -14.02 -7.60
C GLU A 128 1.39 -15.01 -6.49
N LYS A 129 2.37 -15.55 -5.77
CA LYS A 129 2.10 -16.43 -4.64
C LYS A 129 1.35 -15.69 -3.54
N VAL A 130 1.79 -14.50 -3.18
CA VAL A 130 1.12 -13.67 -2.17
C VAL A 130 -0.27 -13.23 -2.67
N ALA A 131 -0.37 -12.79 -3.92
CA ALA A 131 -1.66 -12.42 -4.52
C ALA A 131 -2.64 -13.61 -4.56
N LYS A 132 -2.18 -14.85 -4.85
CA LYS A 132 -3.00 -16.06 -4.74
C LYS A 132 -3.44 -16.36 -3.30
N VAL A 133 -2.60 -16.08 -2.31
CA VAL A 133 -3.01 -16.17 -0.90
C VAL A 133 -4.15 -15.19 -0.62
N MET A 134 -4.01 -13.93 -1.06
CA MET A 134 -5.05 -12.91 -0.90
C MET A 134 -6.39 -13.34 -1.52
N THR A 135 -6.38 -13.95 -2.73
CA THR A 135 -7.63 -14.46 -3.38
C THR A 135 -8.30 -15.56 -2.57
N LYS A 136 -7.55 -16.39 -1.88
CA LYS A 136 -8.07 -17.47 -1.03
C LYS A 136 -8.63 -16.96 0.29
N ILE A 137 -8.02 -15.95 0.88
CA ILE A 137 -8.41 -15.35 2.17
C ILE A 137 -9.58 -14.37 1.99
N SER A 138 -9.71 -13.75 0.81
CA SER A 138 -10.80 -12.81 0.54
C SER A 138 -12.14 -13.52 0.35
N ASN A 139 -13.16 -13.04 1.08
CA ASN A 139 -14.54 -13.41 0.85
C ASN A 139 -15.18 -12.62 -0.29
N ARG A 140 -14.79 -11.35 -0.46
CA ARG A 140 -15.49 -10.49 -1.41
C ARG A 140 -14.57 -9.55 -2.17
N TYR A 141 -13.86 -8.66 -1.50
CA TYR A 141 -13.10 -7.61 -2.16
C TYR A 141 -11.60 -7.78 -1.98
N ILE A 142 -10.86 -7.42 -3.02
CA ILE A 142 -9.41 -7.17 -2.97
C ILE A 142 -9.15 -5.76 -3.44
N MET A 143 -8.33 -5.01 -2.71
CA MET A 143 -7.91 -3.66 -3.08
C MET A 143 -6.39 -3.56 -3.03
N ILE A 144 -5.79 -3.10 -4.12
CA ILE A 144 -4.33 -3.00 -4.23
C ILE A 144 -3.88 -1.66 -4.77
N SER A 145 -2.67 -1.26 -4.42
CA SER A 145 -1.94 -0.21 -5.10
C SER A 145 -0.51 -0.62 -5.37
N VAL A 146 0.00 -0.26 -6.55
CA VAL A 146 1.38 -0.51 -6.97
C VAL A 146 1.83 0.53 -8.00
N PRO A 147 3.15 0.76 -8.15
CA PRO A 147 3.69 1.50 -9.28
C PRO A 147 3.61 0.67 -10.56
N ILE A 148 3.34 1.34 -11.68
CA ILE A 148 3.34 0.72 -13.00
C ILE A 148 4.32 1.40 -13.96
N GLY A 149 4.53 0.74 -15.10
CA GLY A 149 5.34 1.26 -16.20
C GLY A 149 6.85 1.16 -15.96
N LYS A 150 7.61 2.13 -16.46
CA LYS A 150 9.07 2.07 -16.38
C LYS A 150 9.56 2.18 -14.95
N MET A 151 10.32 1.17 -14.49
CA MET A 151 11.03 1.20 -13.20
C MET A 151 12.22 2.17 -13.28
N ARG A 152 12.40 2.97 -12.23
CA ARG A 152 13.47 3.97 -12.09
C ARG A 152 14.53 3.48 -11.12
N GLU A 153 15.74 4.05 -11.15
CA GLU A 153 16.85 3.60 -10.29
C GLU A 153 16.51 3.75 -8.79
N TYR A 154 15.92 4.89 -8.39
CA TYR A 154 15.55 5.07 -6.99
C TYR A 154 14.54 4.02 -6.50
N GLU A 155 13.67 3.48 -7.37
CA GLU A 155 12.72 2.42 -7.02
C GLU A 155 13.44 1.10 -6.77
N LYS A 156 14.45 0.76 -7.59
CA LYS A 156 15.29 -0.41 -7.36
C LYS A 156 16.05 -0.33 -6.03
N GLU A 157 16.56 0.86 -5.71
CA GLU A 157 17.27 1.13 -4.46
C GLU A 157 16.33 1.06 -3.23
N HIS A 158 15.02 1.31 -3.44
CA HIS A 158 13.97 1.07 -2.43
C HIS A 158 13.45 -0.37 -2.42
N GLY A 159 14.12 -1.31 -3.10
CA GLY A 159 13.80 -2.73 -3.06
C GLY A 159 12.69 -3.18 -3.99
N HIS A 160 12.35 -2.40 -5.03
CA HIS A 160 11.41 -2.89 -6.02
C HIS A 160 12.06 -3.96 -6.90
N PHE A 161 11.44 -5.12 -6.99
CA PHE A 161 11.79 -6.12 -7.98
C PHE A 161 11.25 -5.79 -9.35
N ARG A 162 10.08 -5.11 -9.38
CA ARG A 162 9.38 -4.80 -10.63
C ARG A 162 8.43 -3.61 -10.50
N ASN A 163 8.06 -3.04 -11.64
CA ASN A 163 6.82 -2.29 -11.83
C ASN A 163 5.91 -3.09 -12.77
N TYR A 164 4.61 -2.99 -12.56
CA TYR A 164 3.63 -3.75 -13.32
C TYR A 164 3.32 -3.10 -14.68
N GLN A 165 2.80 -3.90 -15.60
CA GLN A 165 2.28 -3.39 -16.86
C GLN A 165 0.78 -3.08 -16.72
N LYS A 166 0.28 -2.20 -17.59
CA LYS A 166 -1.14 -1.88 -17.63
C LYS A 166 -1.94 -3.14 -18.01
N GLY A 167 -2.96 -3.48 -17.22
CA GLY A 167 -3.82 -4.65 -17.40
C GLY A 167 -3.28 -5.94 -16.79
N GLU A 168 -2.04 -5.97 -16.32
CA GLU A 168 -1.41 -7.18 -15.78
C GLU A 168 -2.13 -7.69 -14.52
N LEU A 169 -2.43 -6.79 -13.61
CA LEU A 169 -3.09 -7.15 -12.34
C LEU A 169 -4.57 -7.45 -12.54
N GLU A 170 -5.25 -6.72 -13.44
CA GLU A 170 -6.62 -7.04 -13.81
C GLU A 170 -6.71 -8.45 -14.36
N SER A 171 -5.86 -8.81 -15.33
CA SER A 171 -5.83 -10.18 -15.90
C SER A 171 -5.56 -11.23 -14.84
N PHE A 172 -4.58 -10.98 -13.95
CA PHE A 172 -4.25 -11.92 -12.87
C PHE A 172 -5.44 -12.17 -11.94
N PHE A 173 -6.13 -11.12 -11.46
CA PHE A 173 -7.25 -11.31 -10.56
C PHE A 173 -8.46 -11.91 -11.25
N GLU A 174 -8.71 -11.58 -12.53
CA GLU A 174 -9.78 -12.19 -13.34
C GLU A 174 -9.56 -13.69 -13.55
N GLU A 175 -8.34 -14.11 -13.84
CA GLU A 175 -7.95 -15.53 -13.93
C GLU A 175 -8.08 -16.29 -12.59
N ASN A 176 -8.06 -15.55 -11.46
CA ASN A 176 -8.17 -16.13 -10.12
C ASN A 176 -9.55 -15.91 -9.45
N GLY A 177 -10.63 -15.71 -10.26
CA GLY A 177 -12.00 -15.72 -9.80
C GLY A 177 -12.52 -14.41 -9.24
N PHE A 178 -11.94 -13.29 -9.66
CA PHE A 178 -12.41 -11.95 -9.32
C PHE A 178 -12.75 -11.17 -10.59
N ARG A 179 -13.70 -10.25 -10.51
CA ARG A 179 -13.96 -9.26 -11.57
C ARG A 179 -13.39 -7.93 -11.18
N THR A 180 -12.88 -7.19 -12.14
CA THR A 180 -12.47 -5.81 -11.94
C THR A 180 -13.67 -4.92 -11.75
N LEU A 181 -13.84 -4.31 -10.57
CA LEU A 181 -14.89 -3.30 -10.33
C LEU A 181 -14.44 -1.92 -10.79
N LYS A 182 -13.26 -1.51 -10.36
CA LYS A 182 -12.71 -0.20 -10.69
C LYS A 182 -11.19 -0.18 -10.64
N THR A 183 -10.58 0.49 -11.62
CA THR A 183 -9.15 0.77 -11.61
C THR A 183 -8.86 2.22 -11.94
N TYR A 184 -7.79 2.75 -11.36
CA TYR A 184 -7.22 4.04 -11.71
C TYR A 184 -5.76 3.86 -12.08
N TYR A 185 -5.38 4.48 -13.18
CA TYR A 185 -4.00 4.63 -13.66
C TYR A 185 -3.64 6.10 -13.51
N ALA A 186 -3.29 6.52 -12.31
CA ALA A 186 -3.36 7.92 -11.93
C ALA A 186 -1.98 8.60 -11.87
N GLY A 187 -2.00 9.95 -11.81
CA GLY A 187 -0.85 10.75 -11.46
C GLY A 187 -0.25 11.60 -12.58
N PHE A 188 -0.65 11.42 -13.84
CA PHE A 188 -0.15 12.25 -14.94
C PHE A 188 -0.72 13.68 -14.88
N PRO A 189 0.08 14.73 -15.12
CA PRO A 189 1.52 14.71 -15.33
C PRO A 189 2.34 14.91 -14.05
N PHE A 190 1.73 15.35 -12.95
CA PHE A 190 2.44 15.90 -11.80
C PHE A 190 3.14 14.83 -10.96
N TRP A 191 2.46 13.74 -10.61
CA TRP A 191 3.11 12.63 -9.92
C TRP A 191 4.05 11.90 -10.88
N SER A 192 3.57 11.48 -12.02
CA SER A 192 4.35 10.82 -13.05
C SER A 192 4.03 11.41 -14.43
N PRO A 193 5.01 11.82 -15.22
CA PRO A 193 6.45 11.61 -15.03
C PRO A 193 7.17 12.67 -14.18
N ILE A 194 6.56 13.83 -13.87
CA ILE A 194 7.31 14.99 -13.35
C ILE A 194 8.00 14.65 -12.02
N THR A 195 7.22 14.33 -10.96
CA THR A 195 7.82 14.11 -9.63
C THR A 195 8.69 12.86 -9.61
N ARG A 196 8.24 11.74 -10.21
CA ARG A 196 9.04 10.51 -10.24
C ARG A 196 10.37 10.66 -11.00
N ASN A 197 10.39 11.43 -12.08
CA ASN A 197 11.64 11.71 -12.79
C ASN A 197 12.54 12.67 -12.01
N LEU A 198 11.96 13.62 -11.29
CA LEU A 198 12.73 14.51 -10.42
C LEU A 198 13.37 13.72 -9.26
N LEU A 199 12.63 12.83 -8.61
CA LEU A 199 13.18 11.94 -7.57
C LEU A 199 14.34 11.10 -8.09
N ASN A 200 14.28 10.64 -9.34
CA ASN A 200 15.37 9.87 -9.97
C ASN A 200 16.66 10.67 -10.22
N LEU A 201 16.61 11.99 -10.07
CA LEU A 201 17.79 12.87 -10.19
C LEU A 201 18.40 13.21 -8.83
N LEU A 202 17.70 12.87 -7.74
CA LEU A 202 18.20 13.12 -6.38
C LEU A 202 19.04 11.95 -5.91
N PRO A 203 20.12 12.18 -5.12
CA PRO A 203 20.82 11.11 -4.43
C PRO A 203 19.85 10.33 -3.52
N VAL A 204 20.04 9.03 -3.42
CA VAL A 204 19.19 8.12 -2.62
C VAL A 204 19.11 8.55 -1.16
N ASP A 205 20.23 9.00 -0.59
CA ASP A 205 20.27 9.52 0.78
C ASP A 205 19.29 10.68 1.05
N ASN A 206 18.88 11.40 -0.01
CA ASN A 206 17.87 12.46 0.07
C ASN A 206 16.45 11.97 -0.21
N THR A 207 16.29 10.79 -0.81
CA THR A 207 14.97 10.18 -1.02
C THR A 207 14.54 9.37 0.19
N SER A 208 15.50 8.81 0.92
CA SER A 208 15.35 8.18 2.22
C SER A 208 15.37 9.16 3.39
N ASP A 209 15.01 10.45 3.15
CA ASP A 209 14.94 11.46 4.21
C ASP A 209 14.05 10.97 5.37
N VAL A 210 14.65 10.11 6.17
CA VAL A 210 14.21 9.61 7.46
C VAL A 210 14.37 10.76 8.45
N GLN A 211 13.71 11.89 8.18
CA GLN A 211 13.66 12.95 9.15
C GLN A 211 12.44 12.74 10.02
N VAL A 212 12.73 12.46 11.26
CA VAL A 212 11.80 12.21 12.35
C VAL A 212 10.68 13.25 12.45
N GLU A 213 10.91 14.50 12.07
CA GLU A 213 9.90 15.54 12.02
C GLU A 213 9.97 16.37 10.75
N MET A 214 8.86 16.45 10.03
CA MET A 214 8.72 17.41 8.93
C MET A 214 8.47 18.81 9.50
N GLY A 215 9.43 19.70 9.38
CA GLY A 215 9.24 21.12 9.71
C GLY A 215 8.06 21.75 8.95
N LEU A 216 7.45 22.80 9.51
CA LEU A 216 6.28 23.45 8.95
C LEU A 216 6.40 23.81 7.44
N PRO A 217 7.54 24.34 6.93
CA PRO A 217 7.69 24.61 5.51
C PRO A 217 7.58 23.34 4.64
N LYS A 218 8.21 22.22 5.06
CA LYS A 218 8.12 20.96 4.34
C LYS A 218 6.67 20.40 4.33
N LYS A 219 5.93 20.53 5.44
CA LYS A 219 4.51 20.16 5.54
C LYS A 219 3.64 20.97 4.57
N ILE A 220 3.89 22.27 4.44
CA ILE A 220 3.16 23.15 3.51
C ILE A 220 3.46 22.75 2.06
N VAL A 221 4.73 22.56 1.69
CA VAL A 221 5.11 22.12 0.34
C VAL A 221 4.48 20.76 0.01
N SER A 222 4.56 19.79 0.93
CA SER A 222 3.91 18.49 0.77
C SER A 222 2.39 18.61 0.55
N LEU A 223 1.75 19.51 1.27
CA LEU A 223 0.31 19.76 1.11
C LEU A 223 -0.04 20.37 -0.25
N LEU A 224 0.74 21.34 -0.71
CA LEU A 224 0.55 21.95 -2.03
C LEU A 224 0.77 20.95 -3.18
N LEU A 225 1.79 20.11 -3.07
CA LEU A 225 2.02 19.02 -4.02
C LEU A 225 0.87 18.01 -4.01
N TYR A 226 0.37 17.64 -2.83
CA TYR A 226 -0.80 16.77 -2.71
C TYR A 226 -2.02 17.35 -3.43
N TYR A 227 -2.33 18.64 -3.23
CA TYR A 227 -3.43 19.29 -3.93
C TYR A 227 -3.20 19.36 -5.45
N SER A 228 -1.96 19.57 -5.89
CA SER A 228 -1.63 19.48 -7.32
C SER A 228 -1.94 18.09 -7.88
N PHE A 229 -1.55 17.02 -7.18
CA PHE A 229 -1.83 15.65 -7.63
C PHE A 229 -3.33 15.36 -7.61
N ARG A 230 -4.02 15.76 -6.55
CA ARG A 230 -5.47 15.50 -6.37
C ARG A 230 -6.33 16.17 -7.43
N TYR A 231 -6.07 17.42 -7.76
CA TYR A 231 -6.96 18.25 -8.59
C TYR A 231 -6.51 18.42 -10.03
N PHE A 232 -5.21 18.33 -10.30
CA PHE A 232 -4.65 18.59 -11.61
C PHE A 232 -4.03 17.37 -12.28
N SER A 233 -3.96 16.21 -11.61
CA SER A 233 -3.55 14.97 -12.25
C SER A 233 -4.74 14.17 -12.77
N PHE A 234 -4.54 13.53 -13.92
CA PHE A 234 -5.53 12.59 -14.48
C PHE A 234 -5.56 11.31 -13.66
N LYS A 235 -6.75 10.70 -13.53
CA LYS A 235 -6.97 9.43 -12.83
C LYS A 235 -6.91 8.22 -13.75
N ASN A 236 -6.98 8.42 -15.05
CA ASN A 236 -6.93 7.38 -16.08
C ASN A 236 -5.62 7.37 -16.87
N LYS A 237 -4.66 8.20 -16.47
CA LYS A 237 -3.35 8.32 -17.08
C LYS A 237 -2.29 8.61 -16.02
N GLY A 238 -1.24 7.80 -15.97
CA GLY A 238 -0.13 7.92 -15.02
C GLY A 238 0.40 6.55 -14.62
N ASP A 239 1.37 6.54 -13.72
CA ASP A 239 2.12 5.36 -13.30
C ASP A 239 1.77 4.91 -11.88
N GLN A 240 0.70 5.44 -11.27
CA GLN A 240 0.16 4.94 -10.02
C GLN A 240 -1.09 4.12 -10.32
N PHE A 241 -1.00 2.83 -10.10
CA PHE A 241 -2.14 1.94 -10.18
C PHE A 241 -2.83 1.79 -8.82
N VAL A 242 -4.14 1.85 -8.82
CA VAL A 242 -4.97 1.35 -7.73
C VAL A 242 -6.15 0.58 -8.33
N GLY A 243 -6.47 -0.57 -7.76
CA GLY A 243 -7.52 -1.45 -8.26
C GLY A 243 -8.39 -2.03 -7.16
N LEU A 244 -9.68 -2.13 -7.44
CA LEU A 244 -10.70 -2.81 -6.63
C LEU A 244 -11.27 -3.97 -7.45
N PHE A 245 -11.22 -5.14 -6.86
CA PHE A 245 -11.68 -6.40 -7.45
C PHE A 245 -12.73 -7.03 -6.54
N GLU A 246 -13.75 -7.66 -7.13
CA GLU A 246 -14.80 -8.37 -6.42
C GLU A 246 -14.83 -9.84 -6.85
N LYS A 247 -14.96 -10.73 -5.88
CA LYS A 247 -15.07 -12.17 -6.09
C LYS A 247 -16.32 -12.51 -6.87
N ILE A 248 -16.19 -13.40 -7.88
CA ILE A 248 -17.29 -13.90 -8.72
C ILE A 248 -18.00 -15.06 -8.02
#